data_04d336cb49d472fbeee4ee703b14f387
#
_entry.id   04d336cb49d472fbeee4ee703b14f387
#
_cell.length_a   1.000
_cell.length_b   1.000
_cell.length_c   1.000
_cell.angle_alpha   90.00
_cell.angle_beta   90.00
_cell.angle_gamma   90.00
#
_symmetry.space_group_name_H-M   'P 1'
#
loop_
_entity.id
_entity.type
_entity.pdbx_description
1 polymer ?
#
loop_
_entity_poly.entity_id
_entity_poly.type
_entity_poly.pdbx_seq_one_letter_code
_entity_poly.pdbx_strand_id
1 'polypeptide(L)'
;MSREQERIRKKLENNPIAECNKIQNRYCPELFSMFGRVKDPRHQSYIDYSSRVMLGTMYYKSIAGISSMQEMTRTFNDEKICRNLYTFMGEDAKEYMPHGVTENEFLERLDPRELESVQQNIVYSMIRRKTFDNEYVRYHRSMLEAKIYFGENLVCSIASETIENSEEYINQSDEAVKQDCESKAFVRLAARIKKKFPRLPIIITADGLYVTKTV
;
A
#
# COMPACT_ATOMS: atom_id res chain seq x y z
N MET A 1 4.73 -25.34 -19.52
CA MET A 1 3.93 -24.95 -18.34
C MET A 1 3.56 -26.23 -17.61
N SER A 2 3.78 -26.30 -16.27
CA SER A 2 3.45 -27.50 -15.51
C SER A 2 1.91 -27.66 -15.38
N ARG A 3 1.42 -28.89 -15.14
CA ARG A 3 -0.01 -29.14 -14.87
C ARG A 3 -0.54 -28.32 -13.68
N GLU A 4 0.32 -28.02 -12.74
CA GLU A 4 0.00 -27.20 -11.57
C GLU A 4 -0.18 -25.73 -11.95
N GLN A 5 0.71 -25.18 -12.77
CA GLN A 5 0.60 -23.81 -13.29
C GLN A 5 -0.67 -23.63 -14.14
N GLU A 6 -1.05 -24.64 -14.91
CA GLU A 6 -2.27 -24.60 -15.71
C GLU A 6 -3.55 -24.64 -14.83
N ARG A 7 -3.53 -25.41 -13.73
CA ARG A 7 -4.61 -25.42 -12.73
C ARG A 7 -4.75 -24.08 -12.02
N ILE A 8 -3.64 -23.46 -11.61
CA ILE A 8 -3.63 -22.14 -10.97
C ILE A 8 -4.19 -21.10 -11.93
N ARG A 9 -3.73 -21.10 -13.20
CA ARG A 9 -4.24 -20.17 -14.21
C ARG A 9 -5.75 -20.31 -14.40
N LYS A 10 -6.28 -21.52 -14.56
CA LYS A 10 -7.72 -21.77 -14.69
C LYS A 10 -8.53 -21.32 -13.48
N LYS A 11 -7.98 -21.45 -12.26
CA LYS A 11 -8.63 -20.94 -11.03
C LYS A 11 -8.69 -19.43 -11.00
N LEU A 12 -7.60 -18.76 -11.35
CA LEU A 12 -7.53 -17.28 -11.41
C LEU A 12 -8.46 -16.74 -12.51
N GLU A 13 -8.50 -17.38 -13.67
CA GLU A 13 -9.42 -17.03 -14.77
C GLU A 13 -10.89 -17.18 -14.35
N ASN A 14 -11.24 -18.18 -13.54
CA ASN A 14 -12.61 -18.45 -13.13
C ASN A 14 -13.10 -17.62 -11.93
N ASN A 15 -12.22 -17.24 -10.99
CA ASN A 15 -12.60 -16.44 -9.82
C ASN A 15 -11.41 -15.76 -9.16
N PRO A 16 -10.88 -14.68 -9.76
CA PRO A 16 -9.69 -14.00 -9.26
C PRO A 16 -9.88 -13.46 -7.83
N ILE A 17 -11.05 -12.92 -7.51
CA ILE A 17 -11.33 -12.37 -6.19
C ILE A 17 -11.25 -13.44 -5.11
N ALA A 18 -11.86 -14.61 -5.32
CA ALA A 18 -11.82 -15.69 -4.32
C ALA A 18 -10.41 -16.26 -4.12
N GLU A 19 -9.61 -16.39 -5.17
CA GLU A 19 -8.22 -16.84 -5.04
C GLU A 19 -7.34 -15.78 -4.37
N CYS A 20 -7.50 -14.51 -4.71
CA CYS A 20 -6.82 -13.41 -4.02
C CYS A 20 -7.18 -13.35 -2.53
N ASN A 21 -8.45 -13.56 -2.16
CA ASN A 21 -8.86 -13.62 -0.76
C ASN A 21 -8.19 -14.77 0.01
N LYS A 22 -8.01 -15.94 -0.60
CA LYS A 22 -7.27 -17.04 0.04
C LYS A 22 -5.82 -16.67 0.29
N ILE A 23 -5.17 -16.05 -0.70
CA ILE A 23 -3.79 -15.56 -0.58
C ILE A 23 -3.71 -14.48 0.49
N GLN A 24 -4.60 -13.48 0.44
CA GLN A 24 -4.64 -12.39 1.40
C GLN A 24 -4.85 -12.92 2.84
N ASN A 25 -5.80 -13.84 3.05
CA ASN A 25 -6.06 -14.44 4.36
C ASN A 25 -4.88 -15.27 4.88
N ARG A 26 -4.09 -15.85 3.99
CA ARG A 26 -2.88 -16.59 4.38
C ARG A 26 -1.75 -15.66 4.81
N TYR A 27 -1.51 -14.59 4.07
CA TYR A 27 -0.33 -13.74 4.25
C TYR A 27 -0.59 -12.46 5.04
N CYS A 28 -1.79 -11.91 4.98
CA CYS A 28 -2.19 -10.70 5.69
C CYS A 28 -3.68 -10.74 6.09
N PRO A 29 -4.09 -11.63 7.02
CA PRO A 29 -5.50 -11.76 7.43
C PRO A 29 -6.05 -10.48 8.07
N GLU A 30 -5.17 -9.63 8.60
CA GLU A 30 -5.56 -8.37 9.24
C GLU A 30 -5.77 -7.20 8.27
N LEU A 31 -5.66 -7.40 6.94
CA LEU A 31 -5.71 -6.33 5.93
C LEU A 31 -6.92 -5.42 6.10
N PHE A 32 -8.12 -5.98 6.14
CA PHE A 32 -9.33 -5.17 6.28
C PHE A 32 -9.46 -4.49 7.65
N SER A 33 -8.88 -5.09 8.69
CA SER A 33 -8.75 -4.42 9.99
C SER A 33 -7.79 -3.23 9.94
N MET A 34 -6.73 -3.32 9.14
CA MET A 34 -5.83 -2.19 8.91
C MET A 34 -6.54 -1.07 8.16
N PHE A 35 -7.31 -1.39 7.13
CA PHE A 35 -8.13 -0.41 6.42
C PHE A 35 -9.14 0.30 7.34
N GLY A 36 -9.77 -0.43 8.26
CA GLY A 36 -10.70 0.13 9.24
C GLY A 36 -10.07 1.06 10.28
N ARG A 37 -8.73 1.02 10.43
CA ARG A 37 -7.99 1.91 11.33
C ARG A 37 -7.47 3.18 10.65
N VAL A 38 -7.58 3.26 9.34
CA VAL A 38 -7.24 4.47 8.58
C VAL A 38 -8.17 5.60 9.00
N LYS A 39 -7.59 6.74 9.35
CA LYS A 39 -8.34 7.92 9.75
C LYS A 39 -9.20 8.42 8.60
N ASP A 40 -10.51 8.42 8.82
CA ASP A 40 -11.46 8.93 7.83
C ASP A 40 -11.37 10.46 7.75
N PRO A 41 -11.09 11.05 6.58
CA PRO A 41 -11.00 12.49 6.42
C PRO A 41 -12.38 13.18 6.37
N ARG A 42 -13.46 12.40 6.26
CA ARG A 42 -14.85 12.92 6.18
C ARG A 42 -15.39 13.27 7.55
N HIS A 43 -16.35 14.18 7.60
CA HIS A 43 -17.06 14.50 8.85
C HIS A 43 -17.94 13.31 9.26
N GLN A 44 -17.93 12.97 10.54
CA GLN A 44 -18.59 11.75 11.07
C GLN A 44 -20.09 11.64 10.71
N SER A 45 -20.80 12.77 10.60
CA SER A 45 -22.21 12.78 10.22
C SER A 45 -22.48 12.38 8.75
N TYR A 46 -21.47 12.26 7.93
CA TYR A 46 -21.57 11.93 6.49
C TYR A 46 -20.91 10.59 6.14
N ILE A 47 -20.62 9.78 7.16
CA ILE A 47 -19.97 8.47 6.96
C ILE A 47 -21.03 7.39 6.86
N ASP A 48 -21.47 7.10 5.63
CA ASP A 48 -22.31 5.93 5.36
C ASP A 48 -21.49 4.64 5.25
N TYR A 49 -20.27 4.74 4.75
CA TYR A 49 -19.36 3.61 4.53
C TYR A 49 -18.08 3.84 5.34
N SER A 50 -17.66 2.84 6.12
CA SER A 50 -16.42 2.89 6.90
C SER A 50 -15.18 2.99 5.97
N SER A 51 -14.04 3.48 6.50
CA SER A 51 -12.77 3.47 5.77
C SER A 51 -12.41 2.06 5.30
N ARG A 52 -12.81 1.01 6.04
CA ARG A 52 -12.65 -0.39 5.65
C ARG A 52 -13.37 -0.71 4.36
N VAL A 53 -14.63 -0.28 4.23
CA VAL A 53 -15.44 -0.50 3.03
C VAL A 53 -14.89 0.30 1.86
N MET A 54 -14.55 1.57 2.07
CA MET A 54 -13.98 2.43 1.02
C MET A 54 -12.68 1.85 0.45
N LEU A 55 -11.69 1.59 1.30
CA LEU A 55 -10.40 1.03 0.86
C LEU A 55 -10.53 -0.41 0.37
N GLY A 56 -11.42 -1.19 0.94
CA GLY A 56 -11.73 -2.55 0.50
C GLY A 56 -12.34 -2.58 -0.89
N THR A 57 -13.24 -1.64 -1.22
CA THR A 57 -13.82 -1.48 -2.56
C THR A 57 -12.73 -1.19 -3.59
N MET A 58 -11.81 -0.28 -3.28
CA MET A 58 -10.69 0.05 -4.16
C MET A 58 -9.70 -1.11 -4.32
N TYR A 59 -9.46 -1.87 -3.26
CA TYR A 59 -8.67 -3.09 -3.29
C TYR A 59 -9.28 -4.12 -4.25
N TYR A 60 -10.58 -4.39 -4.13
CA TYR A 60 -11.26 -5.34 -5.02
C TYR A 60 -11.39 -4.83 -6.46
N LYS A 61 -11.55 -3.53 -6.66
CA LYS A 61 -11.51 -2.91 -8.00
C LYS A 61 -10.18 -3.24 -8.69
N SER A 62 -9.07 -3.10 -7.96
CA SER A 62 -7.74 -3.37 -8.51
C SER A 62 -7.53 -4.85 -8.82
N ILE A 63 -7.94 -5.76 -7.93
CA ILE A 63 -7.87 -7.21 -8.14
C ILE A 63 -8.72 -7.67 -9.33
N ALA A 64 -9.92 -7.10 -9.46
CA ALA A 64 -10.83 -7.42 -10.56
C ALA A 64 -10.37 -6.84 -11.91
N GLY A 65 -9.33 -6.02 -11.93
CA GLY A 65 -8.84 -5.38 -13.15
C GLY A 65 -9.81 -4.33 -13.73
N ILE A 66 -10.72 -3.80 -12.90
CA ILE A 66 -11.71 -2.82 -13.32
C ILE A 66 -11.01 -1.47 -13.49
N SER A 67 -11.07 -0.91 -14.71
CA SER A 67 -10.34 0.32 -15.06
C SER A 67 -11.05 1.58 -14.56
N SER A 68 -12.38 1.66 -14.70
CA SER A 68 -13.13 2.87 -14.40
C SER A 68 -13.95 2.79 -13.12
N MET A 69 -14.23 3.95 -12.51
CA MET A 69 -15.11 4.06 -11.33
C MET A 69 -16.56 3.76 -11.67
N GLN A 70 -16.99 4.11 -12.88
CA GLN A 70 -18.34 3.82 -13.36
C GLN A 70 -18.58 2.32 -13.52
N GLU A 71 -17.63 1.61 -14.11
CA GLU A 71 -17.66 0.16 -14.24
C GLU A 71 -17.66 -0.53 -12.87
N MET A 72 -16.82 -0.05 -11.95
CA MET A 72 -16.80 -0.52 -10.56
C MET A 72 -18.18 -0.38 -9.91
N THR A 73 -18.77 0.80 -9.97
CA THR A 73 -20.10 1.05 -9.40
C THR A 73 -21.14 0.09 -9.98
N ARG A 74 -21.16 -0.10 -11.29
CA ARG A 74 -22.10 -1.02 -11.94
C ARG A 74 -21.87 -2.47 -11.54
N THR A 75 -20.61 -2.92 -11.54
CA THR A 75 -20.25 -4.32 -11.29
C THR A 75 -20.44 -4.70 -9.81
N PHE A 76 -20.02 -3.84 -8.89
CA PHE A 76 -20.06 -4.15 -7.47
C PHE A 76 -21.44 -3.97 -6.82
N ASN A 77 -22.36 -3.30 -7.50
CA ASN A 77 -23.76 -3.17 -7.07
C ASN A 77 -24.69 -4.27 -7.63
N ASP A 78 -24.16 -5.30 -8.27
CA ASP A 78 -24.89 -6.57 -8.38
C ASP A 78 -25.12 -7.15 -6.99
N GLU A 79 -26.35 -7.55 -6.68
CA GLU A 79 -26.78 -7.96 -5.33
C GLU A 79 -25.86 -9.07 -4.75
N LYS A 80 -25.52 -10.06 -5.55
CA LYS A 80 -24.69 -11.18 -5.11
C LYS A 80 -23.23 -10.75 -4.89
N ILE A 81 -22.72 -9.92 -5.78
CA ILE A 81 -21.32 -9.41 -5.70
C ILE A 81 -21.23 -8.50 -4.48
N CYS A 82 -22.14 -7.56 -4.32
CA CYS A 82 -22.19 -6.63 -3.19
C CYS A 82 -22.15 -7.39 -1.85
N ARG A 83 -23.06 -8.36 -1.64
CA ARG A 83 -23.12 -9.17 -0.43
C ARG A 83 -21.81 -9.93 -0.17
N ASN A 84 -21.21 -10.51 -1.22
CA ASN A 84 -19.95 -11.24 -1.08
C ASN A 84 -18.78 -10.31 -0.70
N LEU A 85 -18.72 -9.10 -1.27
CA LEU A 85 -17.67 -8.14 -0.95
C LEU A 85 -17.75 -7.69 0.52
N TYR A 86 -18.94 -7.38 1.03
CA TYR A 86 -19.13 -7.09 2.46
C TYR A 86 -18.69 -8.25 3.35
N THR A 87 -19.09 -9.47 2.99
CA THR A 87 -18.68 -10.68 3.72
C THR A 87 -17.18 -10.84 3.76
N PHE A 88 -16.49 -10.63 2.64
CA PHE A 88 -15.03 -10.72 2.57
C PHE A 88 -14.32 -9.63 3.37
N MET A 89 -14.89 -8.45 3.46
CA MET A 89 -14.36 -7.36 4.29
C MET A 89 -14.66 -7.52 5.79
N GLY A 90 -15.55 -8.46 6.15
CA GLY A 90 -16.00 -8.65 7.54
C GLY A 90 -16.87 -7.50 8.04
N GLU A 91 -17.74 -6.99 7.17
CA GLU A 91 -18.70 -5.93 7.45
C GLU A 91 -20.14 -6.43 7.22
N ASP A 92 -21.08 -5.81 7.89
CA ASP A 92 -22.50 -6.07 7.66
C ASP A 92 -22.90 -5.59 6.26
N ALA A 93 -23.60 -6.45 5.54
CA ALA A 93 -23.98 -6.14 4.16
C ALA A 93 -24.99 -4.99 4.11
N LYS A 94 -24.67 -3.98 3.32
CA LYS A 94 -25.61 -2.93 2.91
C LYS A 94 -26.19 -3.24 1.54
N GLU A 95 -27.23 -2.50 1.15
CA GLU A 95 -27.88 -2.66 -0.13
C GLU A 95 -26.97 -2.37 -1.32
N TYR A 96 -26.05 -1.40 -1.15
CA TYR A 96 -25.14 -0.94 -2.19
C TYR A 96 -23.69 -0.82 -1.67
N MET A 97 -22.76 -1.00 -2.60
CA MET A 97 -21.36 -0.60 -2.43
C MET A 97 -21.20 0.91 -2.67
N PRO A 98 -20.13 1.55 -2.18
CA PRO A 98 -19.87 2.95 -2.41
C PRO A 98 -19.89 3.32 -3.91
N HIS A 99 -20.52 4.44 -4.23
CA HIS A 99 -20.49 4.97 -5.59
C HIS A 99 -19.12 5.55 -5.93
N GLY A 100 -18.71 5.46 -7.20
CA GLY A 100 -17.39 5.94 -7.64
C GLY A 100 -17.10 7.41 -7.34
N VAL A 101 -18.13 8.27 -7.29
CA VAL A 101 -17.96 9.68 -6.88
C VAL A 101 -17.58 9.77 -5.41
N THR A 102 -18.27 9.01 -4.54
CA THR A 102 -17.97 8.96 -3.10
C THR A 102 -16.56 8.43 -2.84
N GLU A 103 -16.12 7.44 -3.61
CA GLU A 103 -14.75 6.92 -3.55
C GLU A 103 -13.71 7.97 -3.94
N ASN A 104 -13.93 8.71 -5.02
CA ASN A 104 -13.03 9.78 -5.45
C ASN A 104 -12.92 10.88 -4.39
N GLU A 105 -14.05 11.35 -3.86
CA GLU A 105 -14.05 12.38 -2.79
C GLU A 105 -13.34 11.92 -1.52
N PHE A 106 -13.47 10.65 -1.16
CA PHE A 106 -12.74 10.06 -0.04
C PHE A 106 -11.25 10.04 -0.30
N LEU A 107 -10.83 9.54 -1.47
CA LEU A 107 -9.41 9.41 -1.84
C LEU A 107 -8.73 10.78 -2.00
N GLU A 108 -9.41 11.78 -2.54
CA GLU A 108 -8.89 13.16 -2.67
C GLU A 108 -8.55 13.80 -1.32
N ARG A 109 -9.29 13.44 -0.28
CA ARG A 109 -9.11 14.00 1.08
C ARG A 109 -8.24 13.13 1.98
N LEU A 110 -7.97 11.90 1.59
CA LEU A 110 -7.22 10.94 2.39
C LEU A 110 -5.74 11.37 2.47
N ASP A 111 -5.20 11.41 3.69
CA ASP A 111 -3.75 11.62 3.88
C ASP A 111 -3.00 10.40 3.34
N PRO A 112 -2.12 10.57 2.35
CA PRO A 112 -1.32 9.47 1.80
C PRO A 112 -0.48 8.72 2.85
N ARG A 113 -0.10 9.37 3.94
CA ARG A 113 0.64 8.75 5.05
C ARG A 113 -0.14 7.65 5.78
N GLU A 114 -1.46 7.75 5.76
CA GLU A 114 -2.32 6.68 6.30
C GLU A 114 -2.16 5.39 5.47
N LEU A 115 -2.15 5.50 4.14
CA LEU A 115 -1.94 4.36 3.26
C LEU A 115 -0.51 3.81 3.35
N GLU A 116 0.48 4.68 3.48
CA GLU A 116 1.86 4.26 3.74
C GLU A 116 1.95 3.44 5.04
N SER A 117 1.26 3.88 6.09
CA SER A 117 1.20 3.13 7.36
C SER A 117 0.57 1.74 7.18
N VAL A 118 -0.49 1.62 6.38
CA VAL A 118 -1.10 0.33 6.03
C VAL A 118 -0.09 -0.55 5.29
N GLN A 119 0.57 -0.03 4.27
CA GLN A 119 1.56 -0.75 3.48
C GLN A 119 2.71 -1.27 4.36
N GLN A 120 3.26 -0.44 5.25
CA GLN A 120 4.28 -0.84 6.20
C GLN A 120 3.80 -1.96 7.13
N ASN A 121 2.54 -1.90 7.58
CA ASN A 121 1.96 -2.94 8.44
C ASN A 121 1.77 -4.27 7.69
N ILE A 122 1.39 -4.23 6.40
CA ILE A 122 1.32 -5.42 5.54
C ILE A 122 2.69 -6.08 5.46
N VAL A 123 3.73 -5.32 5.09
CA VAL A 123 5.09 -5.84 4.97
C VAL A 123 5.58 -6.40 6.32
N TYR A 124 5.33 -5.70 7.42
CA TYR A 124 5.67 -6.18 8.76
C TYR A 124 4.98 -7.50 9.11
N SER A 125 3.68 -7.65 8.78
CA SER A 125 2.93 -8.89 8.97
C SER A 125 3.55 -10.04 8.15
N MET A 126 3.92 -9.79 6.91
CA MET A 126 4.56 -10.77 6.03
C MET A 126 5.94 -11.19 6.55
N ILE A 127 6.76 -10.26 7.02
CA ILE A 127 8.06 -10.55 7.65
C ILE A 127 7.88 -11.41 8.90
N ARG A 128 6.95 -11.06 9.79
CA ARG A 128 6.67 -11.84 11.01
C ARG A 128 6.24 -13.27 10.72
N ARG A 129 5.55 -13.49 9.59
CA ARG A 129 5.11 -14.81 9.15
C ARG A 129 6.18 -15.59 8.41
N LYS A 130 7.42 -15.05 8.34
CA LYS A 130 8.54 -15.65 7.61
C LYS A 130 8.19 -15.98 6.17
N THR A 131 7.40 -15.10 5.55
CA THR A 131 6.94 -15.28 4.16
C THR A 131 8.10 -15.18 3.19
N PHE A 132 9.20 -14.57 3.63
CA PHE A 132 10.36 -14.24 2.83
C PHE A 132 11.64 -14.73 3.54
N ASP A 133 12.41 -15.57 2.87
CA ASP A 133 13.73 -15.98 3.32
C ASP A 133 14.80 -15.21 2.51
N ASN A 134 15.72 -14.51 3.20
CA ASN A 134 16.91 -13.81 2.65
C ASN A 134 16.64 -12.59 1.74
N GLU A 135 16.45 -11.41 2.34
CA GLU A 135 15.97 -10.25 1.60
C GLU A 135 16.84 -8.99 1.73
N TYR A 136 16.98 -8.25 0.62
CA TYR A 136 17.76 -7.01 0.53
C TYR A 136 16.85 -5.80 0.28
N VAL A 137 17.18 -4.66 0.91
CA VAL A 137 16.49 -3.37 0.68
C VAL A 137 17.29 -2.55 -0.34
N ARG A 138 16.62 -2.01 -1.35
CA ARG A 138 17.21 -1.05 -2.30
C ARG A 138 16.48 0.28 -2.28
N TYR A 139 17.24 1.37 -2.42
CA TYR A 139 16.74 2.72 -2.55
C TYR A 139 16.88 3.22 -3.99
N HIS A 140 15.87 3.86 -4.53
CA HIS A 140 15.91 4.50 -5.84
C HIS A 140 15.80 6.02 -5.76
N ARG A 141 16.53 6.70 -6.62
CA ARG A 141 16.96 8.10 -6.53
C ARG A 141 15.88 9.19 -6.74
N SER A 142 14.81 8.99 -7.45
CA SER A 142 13.93 10.09 -7.89
C SER A 142 12.82 10.48 -6.90
N MET A 143 12.45 9.59 -6.05
CA MET A 143 11.59 9.83 -4.88
C MET A 143 12.10 8.88 -3.84
N LEU A 144 12.93 9.23 -2.91
CA LEU A 144 13.54 8.32 -1.96
C LEU A 144 12.55 7.22 -1.51
N GLU A 145 12.44 6.21 -2.33
CA GLU A 145 11.54 5.08 -2.12
C GLU A 145 12.35 3.91 -1.60
N ALA A 146 12.01 3.43 -0.43
CA ALA A 146 12.59 2.21 0.11
C ALA A 146 11.82 1.01 -0.41
N LYS A 147 12.53 0.08 -1.04
CA LYS A 147 11.99 -1.17 -1.57
C LYS A 147 12.68 -2.37 -0.94
N ILE A 148 11.90 -3.39 -0.58
CA ILE A 148 12.41 -4.70 -0.23
C ILE A 148 12.35 -5.59 -1.47
N TYR A 149 13.43 -6.28 -1.73
CA TYR A 149 13.55 -7.27 -2.79
C TYR A 149 13.37 -8.67 -2.20
N PHE A 150 12.41 -9.41 -2.72
CA PHE A 150 12.07 -10.76 -2.32
C PHE A 150 12.36 -11.72 -3.47
N GLY A 151 13.60 -12.17 -3.56
CA GLY A 151 14.03 -13.03 -4.66
C GLY A 151 14.00 -12.32 -6.02
N GLU A 152 13.98 -13.08 -7.10
CA GLU A 152 14.24 -12.55 -8.44
C GLU A 152 13.14 -11.65 -9.02
N ASN A 153 11.89 -11.72 -8.53
CA ASN A 153 10.75 -11.07 -9.21
C ASN A 153 9.78 -10.31 -8.32
N LEU A 154 9.97 -10.27 -7.01
CA LEU A 154 9.09 -9.54 -6.12
C LEU A 154 9.80 -8.37 -5.47
N VAL A 155 9.27 -7.17 -5.70
CA VAL A 155 9.76 -5.92 -5.13
C VAL A 155 8.59 -5.22 -4.46
N CYS A 156 8.71 -4.97 -3.15
CA CYS A 156 7.69 -4.26 -2.40
C CYS A 156 8.22 -2.90 -1.93
N SER A 157 7.52 -1.83 -2.26
CA SER A 157 7.75 -0.52 -1.67
C SER A 157 7.29 -0.54 -0.21
N ILE A 158 8.11 -0.04 0.72
CA ILE A 158 7.82 -0.04 2.16
C ILE A 158 7.71 1.36 2.75
N ALA A 159 8.31 2.34 2.12
CA ALA A 159 8.23 3.74 2.51
C ALA A 159 8.70 4.63 1.38
N SER A 160 8.16 5.83 1.32
CA SER A 160 8.62 6.89 0.43
C SER A 160 8.80 8.18 1.22
N GLU A 161 9.75 8.99 0.82
CA GLU A 161 9.99 10.32 1.35
C GLU A 161 10.08 11.28 0.20
N THR A 162 9.21 12.28 0.20
CA THR A 162 9.25 13.36 -0.80
C THR A 162 10.38 14.32 -0.46
N ILE A 163 11.12 14.72 -1.48
CA ILE A 163 12.08 15.80 -1.35
C ILE A 163 11.27 17.09 -1.46
N GLU A 164 10.92 17.67 -0.31
CA GLU A 164 10.21 18.93 -0.26
C GLU A 164 11.23 20.08 -0.27
N ASN A 165 11.07 21.00 -1.23
CA ASN A 165 11.73 22.30 -1.16
C ASN A 165 11.06 23.11 -0.05
N SER A 166 11.50 22.94 1.19
CA SER A 166 11.02 23.75 2.30
C SER A 166 11.50 25.21 2.15
N GLU A 167 10.72 26.15 2.68
CA GLU A 167 11.02 27.59 2.66
C GLU A 167 12.43 27.92 3.23
N GLU A 168 13.00 27.05 4.05
CA GLU A 168 14.36 27.17 4.60
C GLU A 168 15.46 27.24 3.54
N TYR A 169 15.20 26.80 2.30
CA TYR A 169 16.20 26.69 1.24
C TYR A 169 16.07 27.72 0.12
N ILE A 170 15.08 28.61 0.18
CA ILE A 170 14.77 29.59 -0.89
C ILE A 170 15.96 30.54 -1.22
N ASN A 171 16.91 30.69 -0.29
CA ASN A 171 18.05 31.56 -0.44
C ASN A 171 19.40 30.86 -0.70
N GLN A 172 19.40 29.56 -0.97
CA GLN A 172 20.61 28.79 -1.25
C GLN A 172 20.75 28.50 -2.76
N SER A 173 21.94 28.13 -3.22
CA SER A 173 22.14 27.75 -4.61
C SER A 173 21.37 26.44 -4.93
N ASP A 174 20.84 26.33 -6.15
CA ASP A 174 20.02 25.20 -6.57
C ASP A 174 20.67 23.81 -6.34
N GLU A 175 22.00 23.73 -6.50
CA GLU A 175 22.74 22.49 -6.26
C GLU A 175 22.88 22.16 -4.76
N ALA A 176 23.16 23.15 -3.93
CA ALA A 176 23.27 22.96 -2.48
C ALA A 176 21.91 22.61 -1.86
N VAL A 177 20.84 23.25 -2.33
CA VAL A 177 19.46 22.96 -1.93
C VAL A 177 19.09 21.52 -2.29
N LYS A 178 19.36 21.10 -3.53
CA LYS A 178 19.02 19.77 -4.01
C LYS A 178 19.76 18.67 -3.24
N GLN A 179 21.06 18.83 -3.02
CA GLN A 179 21.89 17.84 -2.32
C GLN A 179 21.51 17.74 -0.84
N ASP A 180 21.29 18.88 -0.17
CA ASP A 180 20.90 18.91 1.23
C ASP A 180 19.48 18.35 1.46
N CYS A 181 18.54 18.61 0.56
CA CYS A 181 17.21 18.00 0.59
C CYS A 181 17.26 16.47 0.45
N GLU A 182 18.02 15.95 -0.49
CA GLU A 182 18.15 14.49 -0.69
C GLU A 182 18.77 13.81 0.54
N SER A 183 19.85 14.36 1.08
CA SER A 183 20.49 13.81 2.29
C SER A 183 19.58 13.84 3.52
N LYS A 184 18.87 14.93 3.72
CA LYS A 184 17.92 15.06 4.85
C LYS A 184 16.72 14.11 4.69
N ALA A 185 16.18 13.98 3.48
CA ALA A 185 15.10 13.06 3.19
C ALA A 185 15.55 11.60 3.42
N PHE A 186 16.78 11.24 3.05
CA PHE A 186 17.35 9.92 3.33
C PHE A 186 17.42 9.62 4.84
N VAL A 187 17.92 10.57 5.64
CA VAL A 187 18.01 10.41 7.11
C VAL A 187 16.60 10.23 7.72
N ARG A 188 15.63 11.02 7.28
CA ARG A 188 14.23 10.88 7.74
C ARG A 188 13.65 9.53 7.37
N LEU A 189 13.83 9.09 6.13
CA LEU A 189 13.36 7.81 5.64
C LEU A 189 13.99 6.64 6.40
N ALA A 190 15.32 6.64 6.56
CA ALA A 190 16.05 5.62 7.31
C ALA A 190 15.61 5.54 8.78
N ALA A 191 15.42 6.67 9.44
CA ALA A 191 14.90 6.75 10.80
C ALA A 191 13.49 6.17 10.93
N ARG A 192 12.59 6.46 9.97
CA ARG A 192 11.22 5.92 9.93
C ARG A 192 11.23 4.40 9.75
N ILE A 193 12.04 3.89 8.84
CA ILE A 193 12.19 2.44 8.61
C ILE A 193 12.74 1.76 9.86
N LYS A 194 13.81 2.28 10.46
CA LYS A 194 14.40 1.71 11.68
C LYS A 194 13.44 1.73 12.85
N LYS A 195 12.66 2.79 13.02
CA LYS A 195 11.61 2.88 14.04
C LYS A 195 10.53 1.81 13.84
N LYS A 196 10.14 1.52 12.59
CA LYS A 196 9.12 0.53 12.26
C LYS A 196 9.64 -0.90 12.38
N PHE A 197 10.90 -1.13 12.01
CA PHE A 197 11.54 -2.44 12.00
C PHE A 197 12.79 -2.50 12.91
N PRO A 198 12.66 -2.29 14.22
CA PRO A 198 13.80 -2.07 15.13
C PRO A 198 14.74 -3.29 15.26
N ARG A 199 14.24 -4.50 15.03
CA ARG A 199 14.98 -5.76 15.15
C ARG A 199 15.38 -6.39 13.83
N LEU A 200 14.96 -5.80 12.72
CA LEU A 200 15.30 -6.33 11.39
C LEU A 200 16.75 -5.95 11.06
N PRO A 201 17.61 -6.91 10.67
CA PRO A 201 18.90 -6.60 10.08
C PRO A 201 18.66 -6.01 8.68
N ILE A 202 18.88 -4.71 8.53
CA ILE A 202 18.64 -4.00 7.29
C ILE A 202 19.98 -3.67 6.65
N ILE A 203 20.19 -4.13 5.41
CA ILE A 203 21.29 -3.70 4.55
C ILE A 203 20.73 -2.64 3.60
N ILE A 204 21.27 -1.44 3.68
CA ILE A 204 20.90 -0.34 2.79
C ILE A 204 21.90 -0.29 1.65
N THR A 205 21.43 -0.43 0.43
CA THR A 205 22.21 -0.15 -0.76
C THR A 205 21.78 1.19 -1.33
N ALA A 206 22.66 2.16 -1.36
CA ALA A 206 22.40 3.50 -1.84
C ALA A 206 23.54 3.96 -2.78
N ASP A 207 23.26 4.96 -3.59
CA ASP A 207 24.26 5.62 -4.42
C ASP A 207 25.29 6.34 -3.53
N GLY A 208 26.53 6.51 -4.04
CA GLY A 208 27.64 7.13 -3.30
C GLY A 208 27.38 8.53 -2.74
N LEU A 209 26.36 9.22 -3.24
CA LEU A 209 25.86 10.50 -2.70
C LEU A 209 25.39 10.43 -1.23
N TYR A 210 25.03 9.25 -0.74
CA TYR A 210 24.52 9.05 0.62
C TYR A 210 25.58 8.56 1.60
N VAL A 211 26.81 8.34 1.13
CA VAL A 211 27.94 7.92 1.97
C VAL A 211 28.52 9.16 2.65
N THR A 212 27.83 9.67 3.67
CA THR A 212 28.35 10.72 4.53
C THR A 212 28.81 10.12 5.85
N LYS A 213 29.85 10.71 6.48
CA LYS A 213 30.43 10.25 7.75
C LYS A 213 29.47 10.30 8.96
N THR A 214 28.19 10.57 8.76
CA THR A 214 27.18 10.85 9.80
C THR A 214 25.98 9.89 9.78
N VAL A 215 26.18 8.67 9.35
CA VAL A 215 25.15 7.62 9.46
C VAL A 215 25.57 6.57 10.46
#